data_fe9a75f60674357cb2ba4760ad52d6b3
#
_entry.id   fe9a75f60674357cb2ba4760ad52d6b3
#
_cell.length_a   1.000
_cell.length_b   1.000
_cell.length_c   1.000
_cell.angle_alpha   90.00
_cell.angle_beta   90.00
_cell.angle_gamma   90.00
#
_symmetry.space_group_name_H-M   'P 1'
#
loop_
_entity.id
_entity.type
_entity.pdbx_description
1 polymer ?
#
loop_
_entity_poly.entity_id
_entity_poly.type
_entity_poly.pdbx_seq_one_letter_code
_entity_poly.pdbx_strand_id
1 'polypeptide(L)'
;MKKILLSAVLVISLFAQEKNFVEIGAGFINSKDNFSTNELSNISSLASASDENEGVALVDFYYGYQTSDATTVYASMFLGELSLGTNFMTDIGSFDVGITTGLGGKEWQNPFLTNTNRAKTDVSEIGAHVDYGFSLAKAHNVQLIYSYSVKSYDTETVQDSLKRDGSRHIIALENSYTPEFGKGQFTYLFNTSLENYDAKGDASTYDAIMFEFGITADITKNVNLTAIAGLGSKEYDQSNPVFGKTVETDISSLVGVLKWERPFEYKNFYSTLKVGYEEEDANVEFYDKENTFTLLSLGYRF
;
A
#
# COMPACT_ATOMS: atom_id res chain seq x y z
N MET A 1 5.20 0.36 -12.45
CA MET A 1 5.61 0.25 -11.03
C MET A 1 4.60 -0.64 -10.33
N LYS A 2 5.07 -1.68 -9.65
CA LYS A 2 4.18 -2.55 -8.88
C LYS A 2 3.60 -1.76 -7.72
N LYS A 3 2.31 -1.89 -7.47
CA LYS A 3 1.73 -1.51 -6.19
C LYS A 3 2.30 -2.50 -5.16
N ILE A 4 3.33 -2.06 -4.42
CA ILE A 4 3.72 -2.72 -3.18
C ILE A 4 2.52 -2.53 -2.26
N LEU A 5 1.96 -3.61 -1.87
CA LEU A 5 0.61 -3.80 -1.34
C LEU A 5 0.19 -2.88 -0.18
N LEU A 6 -1.11 -2.88 0.06
CA LEU A 6 -1.90 -2.07 0.99
C LEU A 6 -1.30 -1.93 2.40
N SER A 7 -0.64 -2.98 2.91
CA SER A 7 -0.03 -2.99 4.25
C SER A 7 1.10 -1.97 4.43
N ALA A 8 1.85 -1.64 3.38
CA ALA A 8 2.91 -0.63 3.49
C ALA A 8 2.36 0.81 3.42
N VAL A 9 1.17 1.02 2.86
CA VAL A 9 0.54 2.33 2.72
C VAL A 9 -0.04 2.82 4.05
N LEU A 10 -0.63 1.92 4.84
CA LEU A 10 -1.25 2.26 6.14
C LEU A 10 -0.26 2.75 7.20
N VAL A 11 1.02 2.37 7.11
CA VAL A 11 2.06 2.80 8.07
C VAL A 11 2.41 4.30 7.97
N ILE A 12 2.08 4.94 6.84
CA ILE A 12 2.55 6.30 6.54
C ILE A 12 1.68 7.37 7.21
N SER A 13 0.39 7.08 7.41
CA SER A 13 -0.56 8.04 7.98
C SER A 13 -0.32 8.39 9.46
N LEU A 14 0.31 7.50 10.23
CA LEU A 14 0.61 7.72 11.65
C LEU A 14 1.70 8.77 11.93
N PHE A 15 2.39 9.25 10.91
CA PHE A 15 3.40 10.31 11.05
C PHE A 15 2.80 11.70 10.80
N ALA A 16 1.66 11.99 11.45
CA ALA A 16 0.94 13.25 11.35
C ALA A 16 1.82 14.50 11.58
N GLN A 17 1.64 15.51 10.73
CA GLN A 17 2.37 16.78 10.64
C GLN A 17 3.83 16.63 10.22
N GLU A 18 4.09 15.94 9.14
CA GLU A 18 5.41 16.01 8.54
C GLU A 18 5.65 17.41 7.96
N LYS A 19 6.84 17.93 8.24
CA LYS A 19 7.39 19.08 7.51
C LYS A 19 7.48 18.71 6.03
N ASN A 20 7.45 19.70 5.17
CA ASN A 20 7.69 19.49 3.75
C ASN A 20 8.97 18.68 3.55
N PHE A 21 8.91 17.65 2.73
CA PHE A 21 10.07 16.80 2.46
C PHE A 21 10.09 16.27 1.02
N VAL A 22 11.25 15.85 0.61
CA VAL A 22 11.49 14.99 -0.55
C VAL A 22 12.38 13.84 -0.13
N GLU A 23 12.06 12.64 -0.56
CA GLU A 23 12.82 11.42 -0.31
C GLU A 23 13.09 10.71 -1.63
N ILE A 24 14.35 10.33 -1.87
CA ILE A 24 14.76 9.56 -3.02
C ILE A 24 15.46 8.29 -2.55
N GLY A 25 15.19 7.20 -3.23
CA GLY A 25 15.76 5.91 -2.86
C GLY A 25 15.86 4.95 -4.01
N ALA A 26 16.47 3.83 -3.71
CA ALA A 26 16.54 2.70 -4.61
C ALA A 26 16.55 1.40 -3.81
N GLY A 27 16.22 0.31 -4.47
CA GLY A 27 16.24 -1.00 -3.85
C GLY A 27 15.96 -2.11 -4.83
N PHE A 28 15.64 -3.24 -4.27
CA PHE A 28 15.34 -4.46 -4.99
C PHE A 28 14.01 -5.03 -4.51
N ILE A 29 13.25 -5.57 -5.44
CA ILE A 29 12.05 -6.34 -5.19
C ILE A 29 12.26 -7.70 -5.84
N ASN A 30 12.08 -8.77 -5.06
CA ASN A 30 11.87 -10.11 -5.58
C ASN A 30 10.38 -10.41 -5.51
N SER A 31 9.80 -10.90 -6.57
CA SER A 31 8.35 -11.17 -6.60
C SER A 31 8.02 -12.39 -7.43
N LYS A 32 6.94 -13.06 -7.02
CA LYS A 32 6.19 -14.07 -7.77
C LYS A 32 4.78 -13.54 -7.97
N ASP A 33 4.33 -13.31 -9.19
CA ASP A 33 2.97 -12.83 -9.46
C ASP A 33 2.64 -12.98 -10.96
N ASN A 34 1.78 -13.93 -11.31
CA ASN A 34 1.35 -14.18 -12.68
C ASN A 34 0.64 -13.01 -13.36
N PHE A 35 0.13 -12.05 -12.57
CA PHE A 35 -0.51 -10.83 -13.07
C PHE A 35 0.49 -9.73 -13.37
N SER A 36 1.70 -9.81 -12.82
CA SER A 36 2.77 -8.84 -13.07
C SER A 36 3.33 -8.97 -14.49
N THR A 37 3.54 -7.84 -15.15
CA THR A 37 4.15 -7.82 -16.49
C THR A 37 5.67 -7.91 -16.49
N ASN A 38 6.29 -8.07 -15.35
CA ASN A 38 7.70 -8.42 -15.24
C ASN A 38 7.92 -9.92 -15.43
N GLU A 39 6.86 -10.72 -15.18
CA GLU A 39 6.85 -12.14 -15.47
C GLU A 39 6.98 -12.45 -16.96
N LEU A 40 7.29 -13.71 -17.26
CA LEU A 40 7.43 -14.20 -18.63
C LEU A 40 6.18 -13.90 -19.45
N SER A 41 6.35 -13.29 -20.60
CA SER A 41 5.24 -13.03 -21.53
C SER A 41 4.59 -14.32 -22.06
N ASN A 42 5.28 -15.46 -22.00
CA ASN A 42 4.78 -16.75 -22.41
C ASN A 42 4.96 -17.76 -21.27
N ILE A 43 3.86 -18.28 -20.75
CA ILE A 43 3.84 -19.33 -19.73
C ILE A 43 3.31 -20.62 -20.34
N SER A 44 3.83 -21.76 -19.91
CA SER A 44 3.45 -23.08 -20.42
C SER A 44 2.27 -23.70 -19.67
N SER A 45 1.99 -23.25 -18.45
CA SER A 45 0.94 -23.74 -17.58
C SER A 45 0.40 -22.64 -16.69
N LEU A 46 -0.78 -22.89 -16.09
CA LEU A 46 -1.42 -22.03 -15.09
C LEU A 46 -1.03 -22.51 -13.67
N ALA A 47 0.27 -22.57 -13.40
CA ALA A 47 0.84 -22.86 -12.09
C ALA A 47 1.30 -21.56 -11.39
N SER A 48 1.93 -21.69 -10.24
CA SER A 48 2.58 -20.56 -9.54
C SER A 48 3.58 -19.84 -10.45
N ALA A 49 3.71 -18.53 -10.26
CA ALA A 49 4.67 -17.71 -11.00
C ALA A 49 6.12 -18.05 -10.65
N SER A 50 7.04 -17.71 -11.54
CA SER A 50 8.47 -17.82 -11.28
C SER A 50 8.97 -16.61 -10.47
N ASP A 51 10.14 -16.76 -9.82
CA ASP A 51 10.81 -15.67 -9.14
C ASP A 51 11.34 -14.63 -10.13
N GLU A 52 11.03 -13.38 -9.91
CA GLU A 52 11.60 -12.24 -10.64
C GLU A 52 12.23 -11.21 -9.72
N ASN A 53 13.42 -10.75 -10.10
CA ASN A 53 14.15 -9.71 -9.38
C ASN A 53 14.13 -8.43 -10.19
N GLU A 54 13.76 -7.33 -9.54
CA GLU A 54 13.73 -6.00 -10.15
C GLU A 54 14.44 -4.96 -9.28
N GLY A 55 15.27 -4.13 -9.92
CA GLY A 55 15.75 -2.90 -9.31
C GLY A 55 14.69 -1.82 -9.39
N VAL A 56 14.39 -1.16 -8.28
CA VAL A 56 13.38 -0.09 -8.22
C VAL A 56 13.98 1.22 -7.74
N ALA A 57 13.45 2.33 -8.27
CA ALA A 57 13.71 3.67 -7.76
C ALA A 57 12.48 4.15 -7.00
N LEU A 58 12.70 4.83 -5.87
CA LEU A 58 11.68 5.46 -5.04
C LEU A 58 11.83 6.97 -5.12
N VAL A 59 10.70 7.65 -5.30
CA VAL A 59 10.60 9.10 -5.11
C VAL A 59 9.33 9.34 -4.33
N ASP A 60 9.47 9.79 -3.08
CA ASP A 60 8.36 10.20 -2.24
C ASP A 60 8.53 11.68 -1.90
N PHE A 61 7.43 12.42 -1.79
CA PHE A 61 7.44 13.78 -1.32
C PHE A 61 6.14 14.16 -0.64
N TYR A 62 6.22 15.16 0.22
CA TYR A 62 5.07 15.88 0.74
C TYR A 62 5.38 17.38 0.70
N TYR A 63 4.46 18.16 0.15
CA TYR A 63 4.50 19.61 0.16
C TYR A 63 3.15 20.15 0.64
N GLY A 64 3.11 20.68 1.86
CA GLY A 64 1.95 21.31 2.46
C GLY A 64 2.12 22.83 2.53
N TYR A 65 1.08 23.55 2.14
CA TYR A 65 0.97 24.98 2.28
C TYR A 65 -0.14 25.32 3.27
N GLN A 66 0.25 25.93 4.39
CA GLN A 66 -0.70 26.35 5.42
C GLN A 66 -1.47 27.57 4.97
N THR A 67 -2.79 27.44 4.80
CA THR A 67 -3.69 28.52 4.39
C THR A 67 -4.32 29.24 5.57
N SER A 68 -4.40 28.58 6.73
CA SER A 68 -4.79 29.13 8.02
C SER A 68 -4.15 28.32 9.16
N ASP A 69 -4.32 28.76 10.40
CA ASP A 69 -3.80 28.02 11.58
C ASP A 69 -4.35 26.59 11.67
N ALA A 70 -5.51 26.32 11.08
CA ALA A 70 -6.19 25.04 11.13
C ALA A 70 -6.22 24.29 9.77
N THR A 71 -5.70 24.87 8.69
CA THR A 71 -5.89 24.29 7.35
C THR A 71 -4.60 24.28 6.55
N THR A 72 -4.26 23.11 6.01
CA THR A 72 -3.12 22.91 5.11
C THR A 72 -3.63 22.27 3.81
N VAL A 73 -3.31 22.88 2.68
CA VAL A 73 -3.49 22.26 1.35
C VAL A 73 -2.17 21.58 0.97
N TYR A 74 -2.23 20.40 0.41
CA TYR A 74 -1.00 19.65 0.12
C TYR A 74 -1.01 18.96 -1.24
N ALA A 75 0.19 18.66 -1.70
CA ALA A 75 0.49 17.69 -2.74
C ALA A 75 1.49 16.68 -2.18
N SER A 76 1.27 15.40 -2.43
CA SER A 76 2.18 14.35 -1.98
C SER A 76 2.30 13.23 -3.01
N MET A 77 3.39 12.50 -2.94
CA MET A 77 3.59 11.26 -3.67
C MET A 77 4.21 10.24 -2.72
N PHE A 78 3.58 9.08 -2.61
CA PHE A 78 4.06 7.95 -1.83
C PHE A 78 3.92 6.67 -2.63
N LEU A 79 4.99 5.91 -2.74
CA LEU A 79 5.02 4.61 -3.42
C LEU A 79 4.37 4.64 -4.83
N GLY A 80 4.50 5.76 -5.54
CA GLY A 80 3.95 5.92 -6.88
C GLY A 80 2.47 6.31 -6.94
N GLU A 81 1.87 6.70 -5.83
CA GLU A 81 0.55 7.33 -5.79
C GLU A 81 0.70 8.83 -5.51
N LEU A 82 0.15 9.64 -6.40
CA LEU A 82 0.08 11.10 -6.26
C LEU A 82 -1.23 11.47 -5.60
N SER A 83 -1.17 12.35 -4.59
CA SER A 83 -2.33 12.88 -3.88
C SER A 83 -2.33 14.41 -3.88
N LEU A 84 -3.52 14.98 -4.01
CA LEU A 84 -3.78 16.41 -3.80
C LEU A 84 -4.92 16.51 -2.79
N GLY A 85 -4.71 17.23 -1.69
CA GLY A 85 -5.70 17.25 -0.63
C GLY A 85 -5.63 18.45 0.29
N THR A 86 -6.47 18.39 1.29
CA THR A 86 -6.56 19.40 2.36
C THR A 86 -6.72 18.71 3.69
N ASN A 87 -5.82 19.00 4.60
CA ASN A 87 -5.94 18.63 6.01
C ASN A 87 -6.47 19.85 6.79
N PHE A 88 -7.44 19.61 7.66
CA PHE A 88 -7.98 20.66 8.55
C PHE A 88 -8.29 20.16 9.94
N MET A 89 -7.96 20.98 10.93
CA MET A 89 -8.16 20.72 12.35
C MET A 89 -9.47 21.33 12.81
N THR A 90 -10.20 20.59 13.64
CA THR A 90 -11.45 21.02 14.29
C THR A 90 -11.39 20.73 15.78
N ASP A 91 -12.38 21.20 16.54
CA ASP A 91 -12.49 20.90 17.98
C ASP A 91 -12.73 19.41 18.27
N ILE A 92 -13.20 18.65 17.29
CA ILE A 92 -13.48 17.20 17.43
C ILE A 92 -12.40 16.29 16.84
N GLY A 93 -11.42 16.83 16.14
CA GLY A 93 -10.33 16.07 15.52
C GLY A 93 -9.81 16.68 14.24
N SER A 94 -8.99 15.95 13.52
CA SER A 94 -8.44 16.31 12.22
C SER A 94 -9.18 15.60 11.09
N PHE A 95 -9.36 16.28 9.98
CA PHE A 95 -9.86 15.69 8.74
C PHE A 95 -8.81 15.83 7.65
N ASP A 96 -8.66 14.82 6.84
CA ASP A 96 -7.92 14.86 5.58
C ASP A 96 -8.86 14.45 4.45
N VAL A 97 -8.89 15.24 3.38
CA VAL A 97 -9.72 14.96 2.21
C VAL A 97 -8.89 15.21 0.96
N GLY A 98 -8.81 14.22 0.08
CA GLY A 98 -7.99 14.35 -1.11
C GLY A 98 -8.47 13.50 -2.28
N ILE A 99 -7.86 13.78 -3.42
CA ILE A 99 -7.94 12.96 -4.62
C ILE A 99 -6.61 12.29 -4.85
N THR A 100 -6.63 11.06 -5.36
CA THR A 100 -5.44 10.25 -5.60
C THR A 100 -5.39 9.75 -7.04
N THR A 101 -4.20 9.55 -7.55
CA THR A 101 -4.00 8.85 -8.82
C THR A 101 -2.69 8.06 -8.78
N GLY A 102 -2.75 6.81 -9.17
CA GLY A 102 -1.55 6.01 -9.40
C GLY A 102 -0.80 6.52 -10.65
N LEU A 103 0.52 6.42 -10.65
CA LEU A 103 1.36 6.79 -11.82
C LEU A 103 1.12 5.91 -13.06
N GLY A 104 0.07 5.10 -13.05
CA GLY A 104 -0.24 4.14 -14.08
C GLY A 104 0.66 2.90 -14.01
N GLY A 105 0.37 1.93 -14.84
CA GLY A 105 1.12 0.67 -14.89
C GLY A 105 0.74 -0.12 -16.11
N LYS A 106 1.36 -1.30 -16.25
CA LYS A 106 0.99 -2.27 -17.26
C LYS A 106 0.63 -3.58 -16.59
N GLU A 107 -0.43 -4.18 -17.09
CA GLU A 107 -0.85 -5.54 -16.73
C GLU A 107 -1.06 -6.37 -18.01
N TRP A 108 -1.30 -7.67 -17.88
CA TRP A 108 -1.61 -8.50 -19.04
C TRP A 108 -3.06 -8.26 -19.47
N GLN A 109 -3.31 -8.13 -20.80
CA GLN A 109 -4.67 -8.08 -21.36
C GLN A 109 -5.46 -9.35 -21.03
N ASN A 110 -4.77 -10.48 -20.98
CA ASN A 110 -5.28 -11.76 -20.52
C ASN A 110 -4.12 -12.50 -19.82
N PRO A 111 -4.12 -12.58 -18.48
CA PRO A 111 -3.09 -13.28 -17.74
C PRO A 111 -3.14 -14.80 -17.90
N PHE A 112 -4.29 -15.37 -18.27
CA PHE A 112 -4.55 -16.81 -18.33
C PHE A 112 -4.13 -17.50 -19.63
N LEU A 113 -3.52 -16.78 -20.58
CA LEU A 113 -3.04 -17.37 -21.82
C LEU A 113 -1.78 -18.21 -21.57
N THR A 114 -1.78 -19.44 -22.08
CA THR A 114 -0.65 -20.37 -22.03
C THR A 114 -0.15 -20.67 -23.45
N ASN A 115 1.15 -21.00 -23.58
CA ASN A 115 1.80 -21.37 -24.85
C ASN A 115 1.66 -20.30 -25.97
N THR A 116 1.40 -19.05 -25.58
CA THR A 116 1.33 -17.91 -26.46
C THR A 116 1.79 -16.65 -25.73
N ASN A 117 2.23 -15.64 -26.47
CA ASN A 117 2.67 -14.39 -25.85
C ASN A 117 1.48 -13.59 -25.34
N ARG A 118 1.50 -13.25 -24.05
CA ARG A 118 0.55 -12.36 -23.41
C ARG A 118 0.84 -10.91 -23.82
N ALA A 119 -0.17 -10.19 -24.30
CA ALA A 119 -0.06 -8.77 -24.60
C ALA A 119 -0.26 -7.92 -23.35
N LYS A 120 0.45 -6.81 -23.24
CA LYS A 120 0.32 -5.84 -22.15
C LYS A 120 -0.76 -4.81 -22.46
N THR A 121 -1.41 -4.30 -21.42
CA THR A 121 -2.36 -3.17 -21.48
C THR A 121 -1.95 -2.10 -20.47
N ASP A 122 -2.26 -0.86 -20.76
CA ASP A 122 -2.08 0.22 -19.80
C ASP A 122 -3.24 0.18 -18.78
N VAL A 123 -2.90 0.48 -17.53
CA VAL A 123 -3.83 0.50 -16.40
C VAL A 123 -3.73 1.84 -15.71
N SER A 124 -4.87 2.45 -15.43
CA SER A 124 -4.96 3.69 -14.67
C SER A 124 -5.85 3.50 -13.45
N GLU A 125 -5.58 4.26 -12.41
CA GLU A 125 -6.41 4.30 -11.21
C GLU A 125 -6.50 5.74 -10.72
N ILE A 126 -7.72 6.19 -10.43
CA ILE A 126 -8.03 7.49 -9.85
C ILE A 126 -8.96 7.28 -8.66
N GLY A 127 -8.74 8.01 -7.59
CA GLY A 127 -9.51 7.85 -6.35
C GLY A 127 -9.69 9.14 -5.57
N ALA A 128 -10.33 8.98 -4.42
CA ALA A 128 -10.48 10.00 -3.40
C ALA A 128 -10.49 9.34 -2.02
N HIS A 129 -10.10 10.08 -0.99
CA HIS A 129 -10.15 9.62 0.39
C HIS A 129 -10.70 10.68 1.32
N VAL A 130 -11.20 10.21 2.45
CA VAL A 130 -11.58 11.01 3.62
C VAL A 130 -11.07 10.29 4.86
N ASP A 131 -10.24 10.97 5.63
CA ASP A 131 -9.70 10.45 6.87
C ASP A 131 -10.17 11.33 8.04
N TYR A 132 -10.49 10.71 9.15
CA TYR A 132 -10.86 11.38 10.39
C TYR A 132 -10.01 10.89 11.55
N GLY A 133 -9.14 11.76 12.06
CA GLY A 133 -8.24 11.48 13.17
C GLY A 133 -8.70 12.14 14.46
N PHE A 134 -8.69 11.38 15.56
CA PHE A 134 -9.03 11.89 16.89
C PHE A 134 -8.27 11.14 17.99
N SER A 135 -8.18 11.75 19.18
CA SER A 135 -7.57 11.12 20.35
C SER A 135 -8.66 10.60 21.29
N LEU A 136 -8.67 9.28 21.54
CA LEU A 136 -9.52 8.68 22.57
C LEU A 136 -9.02 9.02 23.99
N ALA A 137 -7.70 9.13 24.15
CA ALA A 137 -7.03 9.51 25.38
C ALA A 137 -5.68 10.14 25.04
N LYS A 138 -5.02 10.75 26.03
CA LYS A 138 -3.74 11.46 25.85
C LYS A 138 -2.65 10.67 25.10
N ALA A 139 -2.69 9.35 25.19
CA ALA A 139 -1.69 8.45 24.59
C ALA A 139 -2.28 7.55 23.50
N HIS A 140 -3.55 7.71 23.13
CA HIS A 140 -4.25 6.83 22.21
C HIS A 140 -4.91 7.64 21.09
N ASN A 141 -4.35 7.55 19.90
CA ASN A 141 -4.89 8.17 18.69
C ASN A 141 -5.55 7.12 17.81
N VAL A 142 -6.62 7.54 17.17
CA VAL A 142 -7.42 6.72 16.25
C VAL A 142 -7.62 7.50 14.96
N GLN A 143 -7.54 6.81 13.84
CA GLN A 143 -7.87 7.35 12.52
C GLN A 143 -8.84 6.40 11.83
N LEU A 144 -9.92 6.95 11.32
CA LEU A 144 -10.86 6.29 10.41
C LEU A 144 -10.54 6.78 9.00
N ILE A 145 -10.40 5.85 8.09
CA ILE A 145 -10.06 6.11 6.70
C ILE A 145 -11.14 5.50 5.82
N TYR A 146 -11.62 6.28 4.86
CA TYR A 146 -12.40 5.77 3.76
C TYR A 146 -11.76 6.22 2.46
N SER A 147 -11.48 5.26 1.58
CA SER A 147 -11.01 5.55 0.23
C SER A 147 -11.88 4.85 -0.82
N TYR A 148 -12.02 5.53 -1.94
CA TYR A 148 -12.69 5.06 -3.14
C TYR A 148 -11.78 5.25 -4.32
N SER A 149 -11.64 4.25 -5.20
CA SER A 149 -10.92 4.40 -6.45
C SER A 149 -11.60 3.64 -7.59
N VAL A 150 -11.32 4.09 -8.81
CA VAL A 150 -11.73 3.41 -10.04
C VAL A 150 -10.48 2.99 -10.78
N LYS A 151 -10.38 1.68 -11.06
CA LYS A 151 -9.32 1.07 -11.86
C LYS A 151 -9.84 0.78 -13.26
N SER A 152 -9.09 1.19 -14.29
CA SER A 152 -9.47 1.02 -15.69
C SER A 152 -8.34 0.43 -16.50
N TYR A 153 -8.67 -0.44 -17.43
CA TYR A 153 -7.78 -1.09 -18.37
C TYR A 153 -8.09 -0.60 -19.79
N ASP A 154 -7.07 -0.20 -20.54
CA ASP A 154 -7.27 0.23 -21.95
C ASP A 154 -7.82 -0.92 -22.81
N THR A 155 -7.36 -2.13 -22.58
CA THR A 155 -7.78 -3.33 -23.31
C THR A 155 -7.71 -4.56 -22.41
N GLU A 156 -8.81 -5.31 -22.37
CA GLU A 156 -8.86 -6.64 -21.76
C GLU A 156 -9.41 -7.66 -22.78
N THR A 157 -8.73 -8.79 -22.94
CA THR A 157 -9.12 -9.88 -23.86
C THR A 157 -9.54 -11.14 -23.10
N VAL A 158 -9.85 -11.00 -21.82
CA VAL A 158 -10.46 -12.04 -20.98
C VAL A 158 -11.96 -12.17 -21.32
N GLN A 159 -12.58 -13.28 -20.92
CA GLN A 159 -14.04 -13.40 -20.97
C GLN A 159 -14.72 -12.41 -19.99
N ASP A 160 -15.98 -12.07 -20.25
CA ASP A 160 -16.66 -10.98 -19.53
C ASP A 160 -16.67 -11.17 -18.00
N SER A 161 -16.82 -12.40 -17.51
CA SER A 161 -16.80 -12.70 -16.06
C SER A 161 -15.43 -12.49 -15.39
N LEU A 162 -14.36 -12.31 -16.15
CA LEU A 162 -13.00 -12.11 -15.68
C LEU A 162 -12.48 -10.69 -15.92
N LYS A 163 -13.31 -9.76 -16.38
CA LYS A 163 -12.92 -8.37 -16.56
C LYS A 163 -12.59 -7.71 -15.22
N ARG A 164 -11.49 -6.97 -15.20
CA ARG A 164 -10.89 -6.39 -13.99
C ARG A 164 -11.06 -4.87 -13.89
N ASP A 165 -11.68 -4.20 -14.88
CA ASP A 165 -12.16 -2.83 -14.66
C ASP A 165 -13.13 -2.82 -13.47
N GLY A 166 -13.00 -1.86 -12.57
CA GLY A 166 -13.87 -1.86 -11.40
C GLY A 166 -13.65 -0.68 -10.47
N SER A 167 -14.40 -0.67 -9.39
CA SER A 167 -14.26 0.27 -8.30
C SER A 167 -13.83 -0.44 -7.02
N ARG A 168 -13.03 0.26 -6.21
CA ARG A 168 -12.50 -0.21 -4.95
C ARG A 168 -13.01 0.68 -3.83
N HIS A 169 -13.48 0.08 -2.76
CA HIS A 169 -13.83 0.74 -1.52
C HIS A 169 -12.95 0.17 -0.41
N ILE A 170 -12.30 1.03 0.36
CA ILE A 170 -11.53 0.63 1.54
C ILE A 170 -12.06 1.41 2.73
N ILE A 171 -12.34 0.70 3.82
CA ILE A 171 -12.58 1.28 5.15
C ILE A 171 -11.47 0.77 6.04
N ALA A 172 -10.71 1.68 6.67
CA ALA A 172 -9.66 1.29 7.61
C ALA A 172 -9.81 2.01 8.95
N LEU A 173 -9.39 1.33 9.99
CA LEU A 173 -9.25 1.84 11.35
C LEU A 173 -7.80 1.67 11.77
N GLU A 174 -7.12 2.78 12.00
CA GLU A 174 -5.76 2.80 12.53
C GLU A 174 -5.77 3.25 13.97
N ASN A 175 -5.00 2.54 14.80
CA ASN A 175 -4.84 2.87 16.20
C ASN A 175 -3.37 2.97 16.55
N SER A 176 -3.00 3.99 17.30
CA SER A 176 -1.68 4.10 17.90
C SER A 176 -1.80 4.38 19.39
N TYR A 177 -1.05 3.61 20.19
CA TYR A 177 -1.00 3.74 21.63
C TYR A 177 0.42 3.88 22.12
N THR A 178 0.74 5.03 22.72
CA THR A 178 2.05 5.34 23.31
C THR A 178 1.93 5.36 24.85
N PRO A 179 2.24 4.27 25.56
CA PRO A 179 2.09 4.21 27.00
C PRO A 179 3.02 5.20 27.71
N GLU A 180 2.59 5.74 28.84
CA GLU A 180 3.36 6.69 29.64
C GLU A 180 4.58 6.04 30.34
N PHE A 181 4.57 4.72 30.54
CA PHE A 181 5.75 3.98 31.01
C PHE A 181 6.77 3.86 29.87
N GLY A 182 8.07 3.85 30.20
CA GLY A 182 9.12 3.83 29.19
C GLY A 182 9.41 5.18 28.54
N LYS A 183 8.85 6.27 29.07
CA LYS A 183 9.08 7.66 28.62
C LYS A 183 8.77 7.89 27.13
N GLY A 184 7.76 7.20 26.60
CA GLY A 184 7.35 7.31 25.19
C GLY A 184 8.30 6.60 24.21
N GLN A 185 9.12 5.66 24.68
CA GLN A 185 10.08 4.93 23.81
C GLN A 185 9.40 3.91 22.88
N PHE A 186 8.12 3.57 23.15
CA PHE A 186 7.40 2.59 22.35
C PHE A 186 6.02 3.12 21.98
N THR A 187 5.60 2.86 20.76
CA THR A 187 4.23 3.06 20.28
C THR A 187 3.74 1.76 19.69
N TYR A 188 2.62 1.27 20.19
CA TYR A 188 1.93 0.10 19.63
C TYR A 188 0.97 0.55 18.54
N LEU A 189 0.93 -0.21 17.46
CA LEU A 189 0.08 0.03 16.30
C LEU A 189 -0.88 -1.15 16.16
N PHE A 190 -2.14 -0.87 15.89
CA PHE A 190 -3.14 -1.86 15.55
C PHE A 190 -4.05 -1.30 14.48
N ASN A 191 -4.04 -1.93 13.31
CA ASN A 191 -4.81 -1.50 12.16
C ASN A 191 -5.72 -2.63 11.71
N THR A 192 -6.85 -2.27 11.15
CA THR A 192 -7.72 -3.20 10.43
C THR A 192 -8.28 -2.51 9.21
N SER A 193 -8.40 -3.23 8.12
CA SER A 193 -9.03 -2.73 6.91
C SER A 193 -9.98 -3.75 6.29
N LEU A 194 -11.02 -3.23 5.66
CA LEU A 194 -11.96 -3.95 4.84
C LEU A 194 -11.86 -3.36 3.44
N GLU A 195 -11.65 -4.20 2.45
CA GLU A 195 -11.64 -3.83 1.04
C GLU A 195 -12.73 -4.59 0.31
N ASN A 196 -13.52 -3.86 -0.47
CA ASN A 196 -14.43 -4.41 -1.46
C ASN A 196 -13.98 -3.93 -2.84
N TYR A 197 -13.77 -4.83 -3.76
CA TYR A 197 -13.47 -4.54 -5.15
C TYR A 197 -14.60 -5.06 -6.04
N ASP A 198 -15.39 -4.14 -6.59
CA ASP A 198 -16.49 -4.41 -7.51
C ASP A 198 -15.97 -4.29 -8.95
N ALA A 199 -15.64 -5.44 -9.54
CA ALA A 199 -15.16 -5.54 -10.92
C ALA A 199 -16.32 -5.72 -11.90
N LYS A 200 -16.13 -5.33 -13.16
CA LYS A 200 -17.11 -5.63 -14.24
C LYS A 200 -17.35 -7.12 -14.43
N GLY A 201 -16.38 -7.94 -14.10
CA GLY A 201 -16.48 -9.39 -14.17
C GLY A 201 -16.62 -9.99 -12.78
N ASP A 202 -17.75 -10.65 -12.49
CA ASP A 202 -18.10 -11.17 -11.17
C ASP A 202 -17.03 -12.11 -10.57
N ALA A 203 -16.27 -12.83 -11.41
CA ALA A 203 -15.19 -13.70 -10.96
C ALA A 203 -13.85 -12.93 -10.69
N SER A 204 -13.87 -11.61 -10.85
CA SER A 204 -12.77 -10.70 -10.47
C SER A 204 -13.18 -9.74 -9.34
N THR A 205 -14.46 -9.77 -8.93
CA THR A 205 -14.98 -9.09 -7.74
C THR A 205 -14.54 -9.83 -6.49
N TYR A 206 -14.12 -9.12 -5.44
CA TYR A 206 -13.69 -9.75 -4.20
C TYR A 206 -13.89 -8.84 -2.98
N ASP A 207 -13.96 -9.46 -1.83
CA ASP A 207 -13.82 -8.85 -0.52
C ASP A 207 -12.51 -9.26 0.12
N ALA A 208 -11.89 -8.35 0.88
CA ALA A 208 -10.71 -8.66 1.67
C ALA A 208 -10.77 -8.02 3.05
N ILE A 209 -10.17 -8.68 4.03
CA ILE A 209 -9.97 -8.17 5.39
C ILE A 209 -8.50 -8.32 5.76
N MET A 210 -7.96 -7.29 6.43
CA MET A 210 -6.58 -7.29 6.92
C MET A 210 -6.52 -6.80 8.35
N PHE A 211 -5.70 -7.45 9.15
CA PHE A 211 -5.34 -7.05 10.51
C PHE A 211 -3.83 -6.88 10.60
N GLU A 212 -3.38 -5.77 11.16
CA GLU A 212 -1.98 -5.50 11.35
C GLU A 212 -1.70 -5.14 12.81
N PHE A 213 -0.61 -5.67 13.31
CA PHE A 213 -0.06 -5.30 14.62
C PHE A 213 1.39 -4.88 14.45
N GLY A 214 1.72 -3.75 15.06
CA GLY A 214 3.06 -3.20 14.96
C GLY A 214 3.56 -2.58 16.25
N ILE A 215 4.86 -2.29 16.23
CA ILE A 215 5.55 -1.56 17.28
C ILE A 215 6.54 -0.60 16.64
N THR A 216 6.51 0.64 17.11
CA THR A 216 7.54 1.63 16.83
C THR A 216 8.36 1.84 18.10
N ALA A 217 9.69 1.81 18.00
CA ALA A 217 10.61 1.97 19.11
C ALA A 217 11.68 3.03 18.81
N ASP A 218 11.90 3.96 19.72
CA ASP A 218 13.03 4.86 19.69
C ASP A 218 14.27 4.14 20.23
N ILE A 219 15.09 3.56 19.34
CA ILE A 219 16.33 2.85 19.69
C ILE A 219 17.36 3.82 20.25
N THR A 220 17.45 4.99 19.66
CA THR A 220 18.21 6.13 20.16
C THR A 220 17.43 7.41 19.88
N LYS A 221 17.90 8.56 20.37
CA LYS A 221 17.29 9.87 20.06
C LYS A 221 17.21 10.19 18.54
N ASN A 222 17.94 9.48 17.71
CA ASN A 222 18.02 9.73 16.26
C ASN A 222 17.72 8.47 15.43
N VAL A 223 17.44 7.34 16.06
CA VAL A 223 17.15 6.08 15.35
C VAL A 223 15.85 5.50 15.86
N ASN A 224 14.92 5.34 14.96
CA ASN A 224 13.61 4.77 15.19
C ASN A 224 13.47 3.48 14.39
N LEU A 225 12.88 2.45 14.98
CA LEU A 225 12.57 1.18 14.36
C LEU A 225 11.08 0.94 14.45
N THR A 226 10.46 0.66 13.32
CA THR A 226 9.09 0.17 13.24
C THR A 226 9.08 -1.24 12.69
N ALA A 227 8.32 -2.13 13.31
CA ALA A 227 8.06 -3.47 12.82
C ALA A 227 6.55 -3.72 12.82
N ILE A 228 6.02 -4.27 11.73
CA ILE A 228 4.59 -4.54 11.55
C ILE A 228 4.44 -5.93 10.97
N ALA A 229 3.52 -6.71 11.54
CA ALA A 229 3.07 -7.98 11.01
C ALA A 229 1.58 -7.89 10.68
N GLY A 230 1.19 -8.45 9.56
CA GLY A 230 -0.18 -8.47 9.08
C GLY A 230 -0.67 -9.86 8.74
N LEU A 231 -1.96 -10.09 8.94
CA LEU A 231 -2.68 -11.29 8.54
C LEU A 231 -4.04 -10.87 7.96
N GLY A 232 -4.45 -11.55 6.91
CA GLY A 232 -5.71 -11.25 6.24
C GLY A 232 -6.22 -12.38 5.38
N SER A 233 -7.36 -12.14 4.75
CA SER A 233 -7.93 -13.04 3.75
C SER A 233 -8.59 -12.25 2.64
N LYS A 234 -8.70 -12.87 1.48
CA LYS A 234 -9.40 -12.33 0.32
C LYS A 234 -10.22 -13.44 -0.33
N GLU A 235 -11.47 -13.17 -0.61
CA GLU A 235 -12.41 -14.11 -1.23
C GLU A 235 -13.05 -13.47 -2.45
N TYR A 236 -13.04 -14.18 -3.58
CA TYR A 236 -13.69 -13.77 -4.81
C TYR A 236 -15.15 -14.22 -4.83
N ASP A 237 -16.04 -13.40 -5.37
CA ASP A 237 -17.49 -13.64 -5.31
C ASP A 237 -17.94 -14.86 -6.09
N GLN A 238 -17.31 -15.12 -7.23
CA GLN A 238 -17.74 -16.17 -8.15
C GLN A 238 -16.62 -17.11 -8.56
N SER A 239 -17.01 -18.31 -8.94
CA SER A 239 -16.07 -19.30 -9.47
C SER A 239 -15.40 -18.79 -10.74
N ASN A 240 -14.05 -18.82 -10.73
CA ASN A 240 -13.25 -18.50 -11.89
C ASN A 240 -13.45 -19.58 -12.98
N PRO A 241 -13.95 -19.23 -14.17
CA PRO A 241 -14.25 -20.20 -15.21
C PRO A 241 -13.03 -20.89 -15.80
N VAL A 242 -11.83 -20.36 -15.61
CA VAL A 242 -10.56 -20.98 -16.05
C VAL A 242 -10.20 -22.16 -15.15
N PHE A 243 -10.46 -22.05 -13.84
CA PHE A 243 -10.09 -23.06 -12.83
C PHE A 243 -11.27 -23.86 -12.31
N GLY A 244 -12.51 -23.39 -12.53
CA GLY A 244 -13.73 -24.04 -12.05
C GLY A 244 -13.88 -23.97 -10.52
N LYS A 245 -13.22 -23.00 -9.86
CA LYS A 245 -13.22 -22.78 -8.42
C LYS A 245 -13.41 -21.31 -8.09
N THR A 246 -14.02 -21.01 -6.96
CA THR A 246 -13.91 -19.71 -6.31
C THR A 246 -12.52 -19.57 -5.73
N VAL A 247 -11.88 -18.44 -5.96
CA VAL A 247 -10.53 -18.19 -5.44
C VAL A 247 -10.65 -17.64 -4.03
N GLU A 248 -9.93 -18.26 -3.11
CA GLU A 248 -9.77 -17.83 -1.71
C GLU A 248 -8.28 -17.70 -1.44
N THR A 249 -7.87 -16.68 -0.71
CA THR A 249 -6.45 -16.36 -0.49
C THR A 249 -6.24 -15.98 0.96
N ASP A 250 -5.27 -16.59 1.61
CA ASP A 250 -4.73 -16.15 2.89
C ASP A 250 -3.59 -15.16 2.65
N ILE A 251 -3.54 -14.09 3.42
CA ILE A 251 -2.55 -13.01 3.27
C ILE A 251 -1.72 -12.95 4.55
N SER A 252 -0.40 -12.90 4.40
CA SER A 252 0.52 -12.63 5.50
C SER A 252 1.56 -11.60 5.11
N SER A 253 1.97 -10.75 6.05
CA SER A 253 2.98 -9.73 5.80
C SER A 253 3.87 -9.46 7.01
N LEU A 254 5.10 -9.03 6.74
CA LEU A 254 6.05 -8.54 7.74
C LEU A 254 6.84 -7.40 7.15
N VAL A 255 6.79 -6.24 7.80
CA VAL A 255 7.51 -5.03 7.35
C VAL A 255 8.34 -4.48 8.49
N GLY A 256 9.59 -4.14 8.18
CA GLY A 256 10.52 -3.43 9.07
C GLY A 256 10.97 -2.12 8.46
N VAL A 257 10.95 -1.04 9.24
CA VAL A 257 11.41 0.29 8.83
C VAL A 257 12.39 0.82 9.86
N LEU A 258 13.64 1.04 9.46
CA LEU A 258 14.65 1.71 10.26
C LEU A 258 14.81 3.12 9.73
N LYS A 259 14.50 4.13 10.54
CA LYS A 259 14.68 5.54 10.21
C LYS A 259 15.80 6.14 11.04
N TRP A 260 16.77 6.72 10.38
CA TRP A 260 17.90 7.43 11.00
C TRP A 260 17.76 8.92 10.76
N GLU A 261 17.36 9.63 11.78
CA GLU A 261 17.26 11.09 11.79
C GLU A 261 18.64 11.74 11.92
N ARG A 262 18.87 12.78 11.14
CA ARG A 262 20.12 13.57 11.17
C ARG A 262 21.38 12.72 10.97
N PRO A 263 21.44 11.92 9.89
CA PRO A 263 22.64 11.16 9.60
C PRO A 263 23.84 12.10 9.52
N PHE A 264 24.93 11.72 10.18
CA PHE A 264 26.15 12.53 10.27
C PHE A 264 25.94 13.97 10.78
N GLU A 265 24.91 14.20 11.64
CA GLU A 265 24.51 15.49 12.22
C GLU A 265 23.90 16.51 11.23
N TYR A 266 23.60 16.13 10.00
CA TYR A 266 22.89 16.98 9.04
C TYR A 266 21.40 17.13 9.43
N LYS A 267 21.03 18.29 10.00
CA LYS A 267 19.76 18.52 10.72
C LYS A 267 18.49 18.26 9.92
N ASN A 268 18.53 18.48 8.60
CA ASN A 268 17.35 18.37 7.75
C ASN A 268 17.28 17.03 6.98
N PHE A 269 18.33 16.23 7.10
CA PHE A 269 18.40 14.94 6.42
C PHE A 269 17.92 13.80 7.32
N TYR A 270 17.35 12.79 6.70
CA TYR A 270 17.10 11.48 7.29
C TYR A 270 17.36 10.39 6.27
N SER A 271 17.63 9.19 6.73
CA SER A 271 17.76 8.00 5.89
C SER A 271 16.79 6.94 6.38
N THR A 272 16.18 6.19 5.45
CA THR A 272 15.24 5.12 5.76
C THR A 272 15.66 3.84 5.07
N LEU A 273 15.71 2.75 5.83
CA LEU A 273 15.82 1.39 5.31
C LEU A 273 14.48 0.71 5.54
N LYS A 274 13.82 0.28 4.45
CA LYS A 274 12.58 -0.49 4.49
C LYS A 274 12.87 -1.90 4.00
N VAL A 275 12.44 -2.89 4.74
CA VAL A 275 12.48 -4.31 4.35
C VAL A 275 11.10 -4.90 4.56
N GLY A 276 10.68 -5.80 3.69
CA GLY A 276 9.38 -6.43 3.85
C GLY A 276 9.27 -7.75 3.11
N TYR A 277 8.36 -8.55 3.61
CA TYR A 277 7.89 -9.79 3.03
C TYR A 277 6.36 -9.78 3.04
N GLU A 278 5.78 -10.26 1.97
CA GLU A 278 4.34 -10.43 1.83
C GLU A 278 4.05 -11.64 0.98
N GLU A 279 3.05 -12.40 1.39
CA GLU A 279 2.58 -13.62 0.74
C GLU A 279 1.06 -13.61 0.65
N GLU A 280 0.56 -13.98 -0.52
CA GLU A 280 -0.82 -14.36 -0.78
C GLU A 280 -0.81 -15.84 -1.18
N ASP A 281 -1.27 -16.72 -0.28
CA ASP A 281 -1.41 -18.17 -0.50
C ASP A 281 -2.86 -18.49 -0.90
N ALA A 282 -3.07 -18.90 -2.14
CA ALA A 282 -4.38 -19.10 -2.71
C ALA A 282 -4.71 -20.59 -2.89
N ASN A 283 -5.99 -20.93 -2.78
CA ASN A 283 -6.48 -22.28 -3.12
C ASN A 283 -6.31 -22.65 -4.61
N VAL A 284 -5.87 -21.69 -5.44
CA VAL A 284 -5.50 -21.82 -6.84
C VAL A 284 -4.10 -21.26 -7.05
N GLU A 285 -3.09 -22.13 -7.22
CA GLU A 285 -1.66 -21.79 -7.31
C GLU A 285 -1.33 -20.63 -8.29
N PHE A 286 -2.14 -20.43 -9.34
CA PHE A 286 -1.96 -19.33 -10.27
C PHE A 286 -2.11 -17.94 -9.62
N TYR A 287 -2.86 -17.86 -8.51
CA TYR A 287 -3.13 -16.65 -7.74
C TYR A 287 -2.15 -16.43 -6.59
N ASP A 288 -1.26 -17.42 -6.32
CA ASP A 288 -0.22 -17.23 -5.32
C ASP A 288 0.65 -16.04 -5.68
N LYS A 289 0.96 -15.23 -4.66
CA LYS A 289 1.90 -14.12 -4.80
C LYS A 289 2.87 -14.10 -3.64
N GLU A 290 4.10 -13.74 -3.94
CA GLU A 290 5.13 -13.50 -2.96
C GLU A 290 5.91 -12.24 -3.34
N ASN A 291 6.15 -11.37 -2.37
CA ASN A 291 6.95 -10.17 -2.57
C ASN A 291 7.93 -10.03 -1.41
N THR A 292 9.19 -9.88 -1.73
CA THR A 292 10.23 -9.47 -0.78
C THR A 292 10.88 -8.21 -1.29
N PHE A 293 11.04 -7.21 -0.44
CA PHE A 293 11.68 -5.96 -0.87
C PHE A 293 12.70 -5.45 0.15
N THR A 294 13.69 -4.72 -0.37
CA THR A 294 14.64 -3.94 0.41
C THR A 294 14.84 -2.60 -0.29
N LEU A 295 14.54 -1.51 0.41
CA LEU A 295 14.62 -0.15 -0.10
C LEU A 295 15.48 0.71 0.84
N LEU A 296 16.45 1.42 0.30
CA LEU A 296 17.23 2.42 1.03
C LEU A 296 16.97 3.79 0.42
N SER A 297 16.68 4.77 1.26
CA SER A 297 16.36 6.12 0.82
C SER A 297 17.06 7.19 1.67
N LEU A 298 17.18 8.38 1.10
CA LEU A 298 17.63 9.60 1.73
C LEU A 298 16.57 10.67 1.55
N GLY A 299 16.10 11.23 2.64
CA GLY A 299 15.12 12.30 2.67
C GLY A 299 15.70 13.63 3.16
N TYR A 300 15.11 14.71 2.67
CA TYR A 300 15.42 16.09 3.08
C TYR A 300 14.13 16.82 3.44
N ARG A 301 14.11 17.45 4.63
CA ARG A 301 13.01 18.29 5.12
C ARG A 301 13.34 19.77 4.99
N PHE A 302 12.36 20.58 4.62
CA PHE A 302 12.53 22.01 4.38
C PHE A 302 11.33 22.83 4.86
#